data_252f646d68d3a8c8ea3ee7700dd985ac
#
_entry.id   252f646d68d3a8c8ea3ee7700dd985ac
#
_cell.length_a   1.000
_cell.length_b   1.000
_cell.length_c   1.000
_cell.angle_alpha   90.00
_cell.angle_beta   90.00
_cell.angle_gamma   90.00
#
_symmetry.space_group_name_H-M   'P 1'
#
loop_
_entity.id
_entity.type
_entity.pdbx_description
1 polymer ?
#
loop_
_entity_poly.entity_id
_entity_poly.type
_entity_poly.pdbx_seq_one_letter_code
_entity_poly.pdbx_strand_id
1 'polypeptide(L)'
;MAVLEFNRHGGKGGDEADMWLGYCAFHMGDYKRAMLEYEALTHAKSPPKAVWINLAVCYFYLGMYNESEKMAEKADKSRLKTRLMFHLSHKFSDEKKLMKYHGELEDIIEDQLSLASIHYLRSHYQEAIDIYKRILLDNREYLALNVYVALCYYKLDYYDVSQEVLAVYLQHFPDSAIAINLKACNHFRYNTGMHQHLLRAEA
;
A
#
# COMPACT_ATOMS: atom_id res chain seq x y z
N MET A 1 -2.79 -12.08 -18.57
CA MET A 1 -4.09 -12.64 -18.17
C MET A 1 -4.74 -13.45 -19.29
N ALA A 2 -5.13 -12.90 -20.43
CA ALA A 2 -5.80 -13.63 -21.53
C ALA A 2 -5.10 -14.91 -22.00
N VAL A 3 -3.76 -14.90 -22.10
CA VAL A 3 -2.97 -16.10 -22.48
C VAL A 3 -3.06 -17.21 -21.43
N LEU A 4 -3.05 -16.84 -20.14
CA LEU A 4 -3.17 -17.81 -19.04
C LEU A 4 -4.56 -18.44 -19.01
N GLU A 5 -5.60 -17.62 -19.24
CA GLU A 5 -6.99 -18.08 -19.34
C GLU A 5 -7.19 -19.04 -20.54
N PHE A 6 -6.64 -18.68 -21.69
CA PHE A 6 -6.66 -19.53 -22.87
C PHE A 6 -5.98 -20.87 -22.59
N ASN A 7 -4.80 -20.88 -21.95
CA ASN A 7 -4.09 -22.12 -21.61
C ASN A 7 -4.87 -22.97 -20.61
N ARG A 8 -5.54 -22.34 -19.62
CA ARG A 8 -6.41 -23.05 -18.66
C ARG A 8 -7.58 -23.76 -19.36
N HIS A 9 -8.28 -23.06 -20.27
CA HIS A 9 -9.38 -23.63 -21.05
C HIS A 9 -8.91 -24.72 -22.02
N GLY A 10 -7.68 -24.64 -22.50
CA GLY A 10 -7.06 -25.66 -23.36
C GLY A 10 -6.48 -26.87 -22.62
N GLY A 11 -6.69 -26.97 -21.30
CA GLY A 11 -6.19 -28.07 -20.46
C GLY A 11 -4.67 -28.09 -20.28
N LYS A 12 -3.97 -26.98 -20.62
CA LYS A 12 -2.53 -26.79 -20.45
C LYS A 12 -2.16 -26.00 -19.19
N GLY A 13 -3.15 -25.64 -18.38
CA GLY A 13 -2.98 -24.96 -17.11
C GLY A 13 -2.83 -25.96 -15.96
N GLY A 14 -1.86 -25.73 -15.07
CA GLY A 14 -1.75 -26.42 -13.79
C GLY A 14 -1.78 -25.40 -12.66
N ASP A 15 -1.60 -25.84 -11.42
CA ASP A 15 -1.60 -24.98 -10.21
C ASP A 15 -0.70 -23.74 -10.35
N GLU A 16 0.39 -23.83 -11.11
CA GLU A 16 1.29 -22.72 -11.40
C GLU A 16 0.60 -21.63 -12.25
N ALA A 17 -0.14 -22.03 -13.29
CA ALA A 17 -0.87 -21.09 -14.14
C ALA A 17 -1.98 -20.38 -13.34
N ASP A 18 -2.65 -21.08 -12.43
CA ASP A 18 -3.69 -20.52 -11.58
C ASP A 18 -3.10 -19.58 -10.52
N MET A 19 -1.90 -19.87 -10.00
CA MET A 19 -1.13 -18.92 -9.16
C MET A 19 -0.84 -17.62 -9.89
N TRP A 20 -0.42 -17.70 -11.17
CA TRP A 20 -0.17 -16.53 -12.01
C TRP A 20 -1.46 -15.77 -12.36
N LEU A 21 -2.59 -16.44 -12.52
CA LEU A 21 -3.88 -15.77 -12.71
C LEU A 21 -4.27 -14.93 -11.49
N GLY A 22 -4.14 -15.51 -10.30
CA GLY A 22 -4.35 -14.78 -9.05
C GLY A 22 -3.41 -13.58 -8.92
N TYR A 23 -2.13 -13.75 -9.23
CA TYR A 23 -1.14 -12.68 -9.21
C TYR A 23 -1.48 -11.55 -10.17
N CYS A 24 -1.80 -11.87 -11.42
CA CYS A 24 -2.18 -10.88 -12.42
C CYS A 24 -3.46 -10.13 -12.01
N ALA A 25 -4.48 -10.83 -11.51
CA ALA A 25 -5.72 -10.22 -11.04
C ALA A 25 -5.45 -9.24 -9.88
N PHE A 26 -4.60 -9.63 -8.91
CA PHE A 26 -4.22 -8.78 -7.80
C PHE A 26 -3.55 -7.48 -8.28
N HIS A 27 -2.56 -7.57 -9.17
CA HIS A 27 -1.84 -6.41 -9.71
C HIS A 27 -2.67 -5.54 -10.67
N MET A 28 -3.79 -6.06 -11.17
CA MET A 28 -4.79 -5.28 -11.90
C MET A 28 -5.80 -4.57 -10.98
N GLY A 29 -5.70 -4.77 -9.66
CA GLY A 29 -6.63 -4.23 -8.67
C GLY A 29 -7.92 -5.05 -8.49
N ASP A 30 -8.06 -6.18 -9.19
CA ASP A 30 -9.20 -7.09 -9.04
C ASP A 30 -8.93 -8.09 -7.90
N TYR A 31 -8.93 -7.55 -6.67
CA TYR A 31 -8.64 -8.32 -5.46
C TYR A 31 -9.66 -9.44 -5.21
N LYS A 32 -10.93 -9.23 -5.61
CA LYS A 32 -11.98 -10.23 -5.47
C LYS A 32 -11.72 -11.44 -6.37
N ARG A 33 -11.35 -11.19 -7.61
CA ARG A 33 -10.96 -12.26 -8.54
C ARG A 33 -9.70 -12.97 -8.07
N ALA A 34 -8.68 -12.24 -7.65
CA ALA A 34 -7.45 -12.83 -7.11
C ALA A 34 -7.75 -13.75 -5.91
N MET A 35 -8.62 -13.31 -5.01
CA MET A 35 -9.10 -14.11 -3.88
C MET A 35 -9.72 -15.44 -4.36
N LEU A 36 -10.65 -15.39 -5.30
CA LEU A 36 -11.33 -16.60 -5.80
C LEU A 36 -10.36 -17.60 -6.45
N GLU A 37 -9.38 -17.09 -7.23
CA GLU A 37 -8.35 -17.95 -7.85
C GLU A 37 -7.48 -18.63 -6.78
N TYR A 38 -7.06 -17.90 -5.74
CA TYR A 38 -6.28 -18.47 -4.66
C TYR A 38 -7.11 -19.39 -3.73
N GLU A 39 -8.38 -19.08 -3.46
CA GLU A 39 -9.27 -19.98 -2.70
C GLU A 39 -9.42 -21.33 -3.39
N ALA A 40 -9.65 -21.33 -4.71
CA ALA A 40 -9.76 -22.56 -5.48
C ALA A 40 -8.51 -23.45 -5.31
N LEU A 41 -7.32 -22.85 -5.32
CA LEU A 41 -6.06 -23.56 -5.12
C LEU A 41 -5.88 -24.13 -3.70
N THR A 42 -6.53 -23.56 -2.68
CA THR A 42 -6.46 -24.12 -1.32
C THR A 42 -7.11 -25.50 -1.21
N HIS A 43 -8.01 -25.85 -2.13
CA HIS A 43 -8.70 -27.13 -2.20
C HIS A 43 -7.96 -28.21 -3.02
N ALA A 44 -6.82 -27.87 -3.65
CA ALA A 44 -5.99 -28.82 -4.37
C ALA A 44 -5.44 -29.92 -3.42
N LYS A 45 -5.10 -31.09 -3.95
CA LYS A 45 -4.52 -32.18 -3.16
C LYS A 45 -3.21 -31.80 -2.47
N SER A 46 -2.45 -30.90 -3.08
CA SER A 46 -1.21 -30.33 -2.55
C SER A 46 -1.15 -28.85 -2.85
N PRO A 47 -1.76 -27.98 -2.02
CA PRO A 47 -1.78 -26.55 -2.27
C PRO A 47 -0.36 -25.96 -2.32
N PRO A 48 -0.07 -25.05 -3.28
CA PRO A 48 1.20 -24.34 -3.30
C PRO A 48 1.43 -23.59 -1.99
N LYS A 49 2.63 -23.67 -1.39
CA LYS A 49 2.92 -23.02 -0.09
C LYS A 49 2.61 -21.52 -0.08
N ALA A 50 2.89 -20.84 -1.20
CA ALA A 50 2.64 -19.40 -1.31
C ALA A 50 1.16 -19.02 -1.39
N VAL A 51 0.24 -19.97 -1.62
CA VAL A 51 -1.19 -19.66 -1.77
C VAL A 51 -1.77 -19.03 -0.51
N TRP A 52 -1.36 -19.49 0.66
CA TRP A 52 -1.89 -19.02 1.95
C TRP A 52 -1.58 -17.56 2.21
N ILE A 53 -0.34 -17.12 1.95
CA ILE A 53 0.04 -15.73 2.15
C ILE A 53 -0.58 -14.83 1.07
N ASN A 54 -0.65 -15.28 -0.17
CA ASN A 54 -1.25 -14.52 -1.26
C ASN A 54 -2.76 -14.33 -1.02
N LEU A 55 -3.46 -15.37 -0.59
CA LEU A 55 -4.87 -15.30 -0.20
C LEU A 55 -5.08 -14.36 0.99
N ALA A 56 -4.21 -14.43 2.01
CA ALA A 56 -4.25 -13.52 3.15
C ALA A 56 -4.12 -12.06 2.74
N VAL A 57 -3.23 -11.75 1.80
CA VAL A 57 -3.07 -10.40 1.24
C VAL A 57 -4.33 -9.96 0.49
N CYS A 58 -4.95 -10.83 -0.31
CA CYS A 58 -6.22 -10.51 -0.98
C CYS A 58 -7.32 -10.16 0.02
N TYR A 59 -7.49 -10.95 1.09
CA TYR A 59 -8.44 -10.65 2.16
C TYR A 59 -8.15 -9.30 2.85
N PHE A 60 -6.87 -8.98 3.07
CA PHE A 60 -6.49 -7.69 3.63
C PHE A 60 -6.96 -6.51 2.76
N TYR A 61 -6.73 -6.57 1.46
CA TYR A 61 -7.15 -5.51 0.52
C TYR A 61 -8.67 -5.43 0.34
N LEU A 62 -9.39 -6.53 0.60
CA LEU A 62 -10.86 -6.57 0.64
C LEU A 62 -11.44 -6.10 2.00
N GLY A 63 -10.61 -5.76 2.98
CA GLY A 63 -11.05 -5.35 4.31
C GLY A 63 -11.48 -6.52 5.23
N MET A 64 -11.27 -7.77 4.81
CA MET A 64 -11.60 -8.98 5.53
C MET A 64 -10.44 -9.37 6.45
N TYR A 65 -10.17 -8.55 7.47
CA TYR A 65 -8.95 -8.65 8.28
C TYR A 65 -8.88 -9.94 9.12
N ASN A 66 -10.00 -10.43 9.62
CA ASN A 66 -10.03 -11.68 10.40
C ASN A 66 -9.68 -12.91 9.54
N GLU A 67 -10.21 -12.95 8.31
CA GLU A 67 -9.90 -14.00 7.33
C GLU A 67 -8.45 -13.91 6.89
N SER A 68 -7.96 -12.68 6.69
CA SER A 68 -6.56 -12.40 6.37
C SER A 68 -5.61 -12.97 7.44
N GLU A 69 -5.87 -12.70 8.73
CA GLU A 69 -5.06 -13.21 9.83
C GLU A 69 -5.04 -14.74 9.85
N LYS A 70 -6.24 -15.40 9.74
CA LYS A 70 -6.36 -16.86 9.72
C LYS A 70 -5.57 -17.50 8.58
N MET A 71 -5.56 -16.90 7.39
CA MET A 71 -4.78 -17.43 6.27
C MET A 71 -3.29 -17.14 6.42
N ALA A 72 -2.92 -15.97 6.94
CA ALA A 72 -1.54 -15.64 7.25
C ALA A 72 -0.94 -16.62 8.30
N GLU A 73 -1.70 -17.07 9.28
CA GLU A 73 -1.26 -18.06 10.27
C GLU A 73 -0.85 -19.39 9.63
N LYS A 74 -1.57 -19.82 8.59
CA LYS A 74 -1.26 -21.06 7.85
C LYS A 74 -0.03 -20.94 6.95
N ALA A 75 0.36 -19.72 6.58
CA ALA A 75 1.49 -19.46 5.70
C ALA A 75 2.83 -19.69 6.42
N ASP A 76 3.83 -20.14 5.68
CA ASP A 76 5.21 -20.22 6.17
C ASP A 76 5.75 -18.82 6.54
N LYS A 77 6.78 -18.79 7.40
CA LYS A 77 7.46 -17.53 7.75
C LYS A 77 8.07 -16.90 6.50
N SER A 78 7.75 -15.64 6.25
CA SER A 78 8.27 -14.86 5.13
C SER A 78 8.21 -13.37 5.45
N ARG A 79 9.01 -12.56 4.75
CA ARG A 79 8.97 -11.08 4.88
C ARG A 79 7.58 -10.53 4.58
N LEU A 80 6.91 -11.04 3.54
CA LEU A 80 5.55 -10.64 3.20
C LEU A 80 4.57 -10.93 4.35
N LYS A 81 4.70 -12.09 5.03
CA LYS A 81 3.91 -12.41 6.22
C LYS A 81 4.18 -11.44 7.36
N THR A 82 5.43 -11.11 7.64
CA THR A 82 5.81 -10.14 8.68
C THR A 82 5.17 -8.78 8.40
N ARG A 83 5.29 -8.26 7.17
CA ARG A 83 4.63 -6.99 6.77
C ARG A 83 3.12 -7.04 6.91
N LEU A 84 2.47 -8.12 6.42
CA LEU A 84 1.03 -8.27 6.54
C LEU A 84 0.57 -8.30 8.00
N MET A 85 1.26 -9.06 8.84
CA MET A 85 0.94 -9.14 10.27
C MET A 85 1.19 -7.80 11.00
N PHE A 86 2.20 -7.04 10.58
CA PHE A 86 2.43 -5.69 11.07
C PHE A 86 1.23 -4.76 10.77
N HIS A 87 0.73 -4.77 9.53
CA HIS A 87 -0.45 -4.01 9.13
C HIS A 87 -1.74 -4.49 9.83
N LEU A 88 -1.93 -5.81 9.95
CA LEU A 88 -3.09 -6.39 10.66
C LEU A 88 -3.08 -6.01 12.14
N SER A 89 -1.91 -6.03 12.79
CA SER A 89 -1.78 -5.61 14.19
C SER A 89 -2.22 -4.15 14.38
N HIS A 90 -1.88 -3.27 13.44
CA HIS A 90 -2.38 -1.89 13.45
C HIS A 90 -3.91 -1.84 13.26
N LYS A 91 -4.47 -2.61 12.32
CA LYS A 91 -5.93 -2.65 12.07
C LYS A 91 -6.72 -3.13 13.28
N PHE A 92 -6.16 -4.08 14.04
CA PHE A 92 -6.76 -4.59 15.27
C PHE A 92 -6.42 -3.77 16.52
N SER A 93 -5.62 -2.71 16.38
CA SER A 93 -5.11 -1.91 17.52
C SER A 93 -4.37 -2.76 18.56
N ASP A 94 -3.71 -3.84 18.14
CA ASP A 94 -2.91 -4.72 18.98
C ASP A 94 -1.46 -4.21 19.05
N GLU A 95 -1.20 -3.30 19.99
CA GLU A 95 0.12 -2.69 20.18
C GLU A 95 1.21 -3.73 20.48
N LYS A 96 0.87 -4.82 21.15
CA LYS A 96 1.82 -5.88 21.51
C LYS A 96 2.31 -6.62 20.28
N LYS A 97 1.39 -7.04 19.42
CA LYS A 97 1.72 -7.65 18.12
C LYS A 97 2.40 -6.64 17.20
N LEU A 98 1.95 -5.39 17.20
CA LEU A 98 2.54 -4.33 16.40
C LEU A 98 4.03 -4.16 16.71
N MET A 99 4.39 -4.02 17.98
CA MET A 99 5.78 -3.89 18.42
C MET A 99 6.62 -5.13 18.11
N LYS A 100 6.03 -6.32 18.24
CA LYS A 100 6.70 -7.57 17.87
C LYS A 100 7.08 -7.55 16.38
N TYR A 101 6.12 -7.31 15.49
CA TYR A 101 6.38 -7.32 14.05
C TYR A 101 7.19 -6.12 13.58
N HIS A 102 7.09 -4.97 14.25
CA HIS A 102 8.02 -3.86 14.03
C HIS A 102 9.48 -4.29 14.23
N GLY A 103 9.78 -5.03 15.31
CA GLY A 103 11.13 -5.53 15.58
C GLY A 103 11.61 -6.62 14.60
N GLU A 104 10.72 -7.19 13.80
CA GLU A 104 11.04 -8.18 12.76
C GLU A 104 11.25 -7.54 11.37
N LEU A 105 10.98 -6.23 11.20
CA LEU A 105 11.23 -5.52 9.95
C LEU A 105 12.72 -5.32 9.75
N GLU A 106 13.15 -5.41 8.49
CA GLU A 106 14.54 -5.23 8.06
C GLU A 106 14.72 -3.87 7.35
N ASP A 107 15.97 -3.46 7.15
CA ASP A 107 16.28 -2.24 6.41
C ASP A 107 16.29 -2.48 4.89
N ILE A 108 15.13 -2.92 4.37
CA ILE A 108 14.85 -3.09 2.95
C ILE A 108 13.67 -2.20 2.54
N ILE A 109 13.60 -1.82 1.28
CA ILE A 109 12.63 -0.83 0.78
C ILE A 109 11.20 -1.20 1.16
N GLU A 110 10.79 -2.45 0.94
CA GLU A 110 9.42 -2.88 1.19
C GLU A 110 9.02 -2.83 2.66
N ASP A 111 9.94 -3.13 3.57
CA ASP A 111 9.71 -3.07 5.01
C ASP A 111 9.70 -1.62 5.48
N GLN A 112 10.60 -0.79 4.96
CA GLN A 112 10.63 0.65 5.24
C GLN A 112 9.38 1.37 4.71
N LEU A 113 8.86 0.99 3.53
CA LEU A 113 7.59 1.49 3.02
C LEU A 113 6.41 1.09 3.91
N SER A 114 6.41 -0.14 4.43
CA SER A 114 5.40 -0.60 5.39
C SER A 114 5.46 0.19 6.69
N LEU A 115 6.67 0.44 7.20
CA LEU A 115 6.89 1.26 8.40
C LEU A 115 6.39 2.69 8.20
N ALA A 116 6.79 3.35 7.12
CA ALA A 116 6.36 4.71 6.80
C ALA A 116 4.84 4.83 6.67
N SER A 117 4.18 3.83 6.06
CA SER A 117 2.73 3.83 5.94
C SER A 117 2.02 3.70 7.30
N ILE A 118 2.55 2.92 8.23
CA ILE A 118 2.00 2.85 9.61
C ILE A 118 2.25 4.15 10.37
N HIS A 119 3.42 4.80 10.22
CA HIS A 119 3.64 6.14 10.76
C HIS A 119 2.60 7.14 10.23
N TYR A 120 2.35 7.14 8.92
CA TYR A 120 1.32 7.99 8.31
C TYR A 120 -0.08 7.71 8.90
N LEU A 121 -0.49 6.44 9.00
CA LEU A 121 -1.79 6.05 9.55
C LEU A 121 -1.95 6.41 11.03
N ARG A 122 -0.86 6.51 11.78
CA ARG A 122 -0.82 6.92 13.18
C ARG A 122 -0.60 8.42 13.36
N SER A 123 -0.67 9.19 12.29
CA SER A 123 -0.46 10.66 12.27
C SER A 123 0.97 11.09 12.64
N HIS A 124 1.93 10.18 12.60
CA HIS A 124 3.36 10.47 12.75
C HIS A 124 3.94 10.87 11.38
N TYR A 125 3.46 12.00 10.83
CA TYR A 125 3.73 12.39 9.46
C TYR A 125 5.19 12.75 9.21
N GLN A 126 5.89 13.34 10.22
CA GLN A 126 7.30 13.68 10.07
C GLN A 126 8.17 12.43 9.95
N GLU A 127 7.93 11.42 10.78
CA GLU A 127 8.64 10.15 10.73
C GLU A 127 8.41 9.43 9.38
N ALA A 128 7.19 9.50 8.86
CA ALA A 128 6.89 8.98 7.52
C ALA A 128 7.66 9.73 6.43
N ILE A 129 7.73 11.07 6.48
CA ILE A 129 8.50 11.91 5.55
C ILE A 129 9.97 11.51 5.57
N ASP A 130 10.56 11.35 6.75
CA ASP A 130 11.98 11.06 6.91
C ASP A 130 12.35 9.71 6.27
N ILE A 131 11.50 8.70 6.45
CA ILE A 131 11.66 7.39 5.82
C ILE A 131 11.52 7.49 4.30
N TYR A 132 10.44 8.11 3.79
CA TYR A 132 10.22 8.24 2.34
C TYR A 132 11.35 9.02 1.65
N LYS A 133 11.82 10.11 2.27
CA LYS A 133 12.93 10.90 1.73
C LYS A 133 14.24 10.11 1.73
N ARG A 134 14.53 9.33 2.77
CA ARG A 134 15.70 8.46 2.81
C ARG A 134 15.67 7.45 1.67
N ILE A 135 14.54 6.76 1.46
CA ILE A 135 14.38 5.83 0.34
C ILE A 135 14.59 6.54 -1.00
N LEU A 136 14.04 7.75 -1.17
CA LEU A 136 14.14 8.52 -2.41
C LEU A 136 15.57 9.00 -2.70
N LEU A 137 16.39 9.27 -1.68
CA LEU A 137 17.81 9.61 -1.84
C LEU A 137 18.60 8.47 -2.50
N ASP A 138 18.32 7.24 -2.08
CA ASP A 138 19.00 6.04 -2.60
C ASP A 138 18.36 5.53 -3.90
N ASN A 139 17.09 5.86 -4.14
CA ASN A 139 16.27 5.34 -5.25
C ASN A 139 15.55 6.50 -5.97
N ARG A 140 16.31 7.37 -6.65
CA ARG A 140 15.81 8.60 -7.29
C ARG A 140 14.74 8.36 -8.35
N GLU A 141 14.73 7.18 -8.96
CA GLU A 141 13.74 6.76 -9.96
C GLU A 141 12.37 6.43 -9.34
N TYR A 142 12.30 6.30 -8.01
CA TYR A 142 11.05 5.95 -7.34
C TYR A 142 10.17 7.19 -7.10
N LEU A 143 9.81 7.87 -8.20
CA LEU A 143 9.12 9.15 -8.19
C LEU A 143 7.79 9.15 -7.44
N ALA A 144 7.10 7.99 -7.34
CA ALA A 144 5.85 7.86 -6.59
C ALA A 144 5.98 8.29 -5.11
N LEU A 145 7.17 8.20 -4.53
CA LEU A 145 7.41 8.62 -3.14
C LEU A 145 7.19 10.13 -2.94
N ASN A 146 7.37 10.95 -3.99
CA ASN A 146 7.05 12.38 -3.91
C ASN A 146 5.57 12.62 -3.60
N VAL A 147 4.67 11.75 -4.12
CA VAL A 147 3.23 11.85 -3.81
C VAL A 147 2.97 11.53 -2.33
N TYR A 148 3.63 10.50 -1.77
CA TYR A 148 3.49 10.16 -0.35
C TYR A 148 4.06 11.24 0.57
N VAL A 149 5.22 11.80 0.22
CA VAL A 149 5.82 12.95 0.94
C VAL A 149 4.90 14.16 0.87
N ALA A 150 4.39 14.51 -0.31
CA ALA A 150 3.44 15.62 -0.48
C ALA A 150 2.16 15.40 0.34
N LEU A 151 1.64 14.16 0.40
CA LEU A 151 0.48 13.82 1.22
C LEU A 151 0.75 14.00 2.73
N CYS A 152 1.95 13.66 3.20
CA CYS A 152 2.36 13.91 4.58
C CYS A 152 2.42 15.41 4.87
N TYR A 153 3.03 16.22 4.00
CA TYR A 153 3.06 17.68 4.15
C TYR A 153 1.67 18.30 4.13
N TYR A 154 0.76 17.81 3.27
CA TYR A 154 -0.65 18.20 3.29
C TYR A 154 -1.31 17.96 4.64
N LYS A 155 -1.00 16.83 5.30
CA LYS A 155 -1.51 16.49 6.64
C LYS A 155 -0.92 17.35 7.76
N LEU A 156 0.27 17.90 7.54
CA LEU A 156 0.94 18.85 8.44
C LEU A 156 0.56 20.31 8.18
N ASP A 157 -0.41 20.56 7.29
CA ASP A 157 -0.86 21.89 6.86
C ASP A 157 0.22 22.72 6.12
N TYR A 158 1.30 22.08 5.63
CA TYR A 158 2.32 22.70 4.79
C TYR A 158 1.94 22.57 3.29
N TYR A 159 0.89 23.26 2.88
CA TYR A 159 0.27 23.12 1.56
C TYR A 159 1.17 23.61 0.42
N ASP A 160 1.96 24.64 0.64
CA ASP A 160 2.96 25.18 -0.28
C ASP A 160 4.07 24.16 -0.56
N VAL A 161 4.68 23.62 0.51
CA VAL A 161 5.71 22.57 0.41
C VAL A 161 5.16 21.31 -0.25
N SER A 162 3.92 20.94 0.09
CA SER A 162 3.23 19.81 -0.54
C SER A 162 3.09 20.01 -2.05
N GLN A 163 2.76 21.23 -2.51
CA GLN A 163 2.67 21.56 -3.94
C GLN A 163 4.02 21.49 -4.65
N GLU A 164 5.08 22.01 -4.04
CA GLU A 164 6.44 21.98 -4.60
C GLU A 164 6.91 20.54 -4.81
N VAL A 165 6.76 19.69 -3.80
CA VAL A 165 7.13 18.27 -3.90
C VAL A 165 6.30 17.55 -4.96
N LEU A 166 4.99 17.84 -5.00
CA LEU A 166 4.07 17.21 -5.97
C LEU A 166 4.36 17.63 -7.41
N ALA A 167 4.86 18.85 -7.62
CA ALA A 167 5.21 19.36 -8.93
C ALA A 167 6.30 18.51 -9.60
N VAL A 168 7.27 17.99 -8.84
CA VAL A 168 8.31 17.09 -9.34
C VAL A 168 7.70 15.81 -9.95
N TYR A 169 6.73 15.21 -9.26
CA TYR A 169 6.04 14.03 -9.79
C TYR A 169 5.20 14.34 -11.03
N LEU A 170 4.46 15.46 -11.02
CA LEU A 170 3.58 15.87 -12.12
C LEU A 170 4.33 16.26 -13.39
N GLN A 171 5.62 16.60 -13.31
CA GLN A 171 6.45 16.81 -14.52
C GLN A 171 6.62 15.52 -15.33
N HIS A 172 6.63 14.37 -14.68
CA HIS A 172 6.78 13.07 -15.32
C HIS A 172 5.43 12.36 -15.57
N PHE A 173 4.44 12.62 -14.73
CA PHE A 173 3.12 11.98 -14.76
C PHE A 173 1.99 13.03 -14.69
N PRO A 174 1.82 13.88 -15.74
CA PRO A 174 0.89 15.00 -15.72
C PRO A 174 -0.58 14.58 -15.56
N ASP A 175 -0.93 13.36 -16.00
CA ASP A 175 -2.30 12.84 -15.97
C ASP A 175 -2.61 11.98 -14.72
N SER A 176 -1.72 11.98 -13.71
CA SER A 176 -1.93 11.22 -12.48
C SER A 176 -3.12 11.76 -11.69
N ALA A 177 -4.24 11.02 -11.68
CA ALA A 177 -5.46 11.42 -10.98
C ALA A 177 -5.23 11.68 -9.47
N ILE A 178 -4.39 10.86 -8.82
CA ILE A 178 -4.06 11.01 -7.39
C ILE A 178 -3.30 12.33 -7.16
N ALA A 179 -2.31 12.62 -7.99
CA ALA A 179 -1.50 13.82 -7.85
C ALA A 179 -2.30 15.09 -8.18
N ILE A 180 -3.12 15.07 -9.23
CA ILE A 180 -4.02 16.17 -9.59
C ILE A 180 -5.01 16.44 -8.47
N ASN A 181 -5.61 15.40 -7.89
CA ASN A 181 -6.55 15.54 -6.78
C ASN A 181 -5.87 16.15 -5.54
N LEU A 182 -4.68 15.68 -5.18
CA LEU A 182 -3.93 16.25 -4.05
C LEU A 182 -3.53 17.71 -4.31
N LYS A 183 -3.15 18.07 -5.54
CA LYS A 183 -2.90 19.44 -5.94
C LYS A 183 -4.13 20.32 -5.75
N ALA A 184 -5.29 19.86 -6.17
CA ALA A 184 -6.56 20.57 -5.98
C ALA A 184 -6.90 20.76 -4.48
N CYS A 185 -6.68 19.73 -3.67
CA CYS A 185 -6.87 19.80 -2.22
C CYS A 185 -5.93 20.84 -1.58
N ASN A 186 -4.66 20.90 -1.98
CA ASN A 186 -3.71 21.90 -1.50
C ASN A 186 -4.19 23.33 -1.83
N HIS A 187 -4.60 23.58 -3.07
CA HIS A 187 -5.12 24.91 -3.49
C HIS A 187 -6.36 25.31 -2.69
N PHE A 188 -7.29 24.39 -2.49
CA PHE A 188 -8.49 24.65 -1.72
C PHE A 188 -8.18 25.05 -0.28
N ARG A 189 -7.30 24.28 0.38
CA ARG A 189 -6.92 24.56 1.79
C ARG A 189 -6.10 25.83 1.93
N TYR A 190 -5.18 26.09 1.03
CA TYR A 190 -4.37 27.32 1.02
C TYR A 190 -5.25 28.57 0.89
N ASN A 191 -6.19 28.58 -0.06
CA ASN A 191 -7.08 29.71 -0.29
C ASN A 191 -8.08 29.92 0.88
N THR A 192 -8.62 28.85 1.47
CA THR A 192 -9.50 28.96 2.63
C THR A 192 -8.75 29.44 3.87
N GLY A 193 -7.51 29.02 4.08
CA GLY A 193 -6.65 29.51 5.16
C GLY A 193 -6.35 31.00 5.04
N MET A 194 -5.97 31.48 3.86
CA MET A 194 -5.75 32.91 3.60
C MET A 194 -7.00 33.75 3.86
N HIS A 195 -8.16 33.30 3.40
CA HIS A 195 -9.41 34.02 3.61
C HIS A 195 -9.78 34.16 5.09
N GLN A 196 -9.57 33.12 5.88
CA GLN A 196 -9.78 33.16 7.34
C GLN A 196 -8.78 34.09 8.07
N HIS A 197 -7.52 34.16 7.60
CA HIS A 197 -6.53 35.11 8.15
C HIS A 197 -6.89 36.57 7.85
N LEU A 198 -7.37 36.87 6.65
CA LEU A 198 -7.83 38.21 6.27
C LEU A 198 -9.02 38.66 7.11
N LEU A 199 -10.03 37.79 7.28
CA LEU A 199 -11.21 38.11 8.10
C LEU A 199 -10.89 38.32 9.59
N ARG A 200 -9.84 37.68 10.12
CA ARG A 200 -9.37 37.89 11.51
C ARG A 200 -8.50 39.15 11.66
N ALA A 201 -7.89 39.63 10.60
CA ALA A 201 -7.09 40.86 10.64
C ALA A 201 -7.94 42.13 10.49
N GLU A 202 -9.16 41.99 9.97
CA GLU A 202 -10.14 43.08 9.80
C GLU A 202 -11.14 43.23 10.99
N ALA A 203 -11.09 42.29 11.97
CA ALA A 203 -11.93 42.27 13.17
C ALA A 203 -11.17 42.74 14.42
#